data_5658c1bed74b77ee09372f7b57a3ba4d
#
_entry.id   5658c1bed74b77ee09372f7b57a3ba4d
#
_cell.length_a   1.000
_cell.length_b   1.000
_cell.length_c   1.000
_cell.angle_alpha   90.00
_cell.angle_beta   90.00
_cell.angle_gamma   90.00
#
_symmetry.space_group_name_H-M   'P 1'
#
loop_
_entity.id
_entity.type
_entity.pdbx_description
1 polymer ?
#
loop_
_entity_poly.entity_id
_entity_poly.type
_entity_poly.pdbx_seq_one_letter_code
_entity_poly.pdbx_strand_id
1 'polypeptide(L)'
;SNSDYLLDGFPEILILSNDLKDGQPIGVVDAGVEWHSDLSWQLDPPLGSILHCLTTPTTGGRTGFLNMSAAYQLLPKSLQERLLSLEGSHCVSKLVNSRVTISENRVNAAAFYAEQLKKHPPVSHPMVYEHPDTGEKILFASPRFTIGIDGLYEEEGQSLLDEIFAYFDDETIRYDYSWSEGDIVMWDNRSVLHCALGGYQYPDIRLIHRT
;
A
#
# COMPACT_ATOMS: atom_id res chain seq x y z
N SER A 1 -3.91 1.08 17.86
CA SER A 1 -2.87 1.89 17.18
C SER A 1 -1.79 0.94 16.70
N ASN A 2 -1.11 1.21 15.56
CA ASN A 2 0.03 0.39 15.15
C ASN A 2 1.16 0.43 16.19
N SER A 3 1.17 1.44 17.07
CA SER A 3 2.11 1.50 18.19
C SER A 3 2.01 0.33 19.18
N ASP A 4 0.92 -0.41 19.16
CA ASP A 4 0.71 -1.57 20.04
C ASP A 4 1.44 -2.83 19.53
N TYR A 5 1.95 -2.79 18.30
CA TYR A 5 2.63 -3.89 17.60
C TYR A 5 4.08 -3.59 17.24
N LEU A 6 4.69 -2.61 17.91
CA LEU A 6 6.13 -2.34 17.75
C LEU A 6 6.93 -3.37 18.53
N LEU A 7 8.09 -3.74 18.00
CA LEU A 7 8.99 -4.69 18.63
C LEU A 7 9.54 -4.10 19.94
N ASP A 8 9.45 -4.85 21.03
CA ASP A 8 9.96 -4.41 22.33
C ASP A 8 11.46 -4.08 22.28
N GLY A 9 11.82 -2.89 22.74
CA GLY A 9 13.18 -2.35 22.65
C GLY A 9 13.59 -1.79 21.28
N PHE A 10 12.73 -1.90 20.24
CA PHE A 10 12.98 -1.42 18.88
C PHE A 10 11.73 -0.75 18.28
N PRO A 11 11.39 0.48 18.71
CA PRO A 11 10.15 1.15 18.33
C PRO A 11 10.06 1.50 16.84
N GLU A 12 11.15 1.40 16.08
CA GLU A 12 11.19 1.53 14.63
C GLU A 12 10.74 0.28 13.88
N ILE A 13 10.58 -0.87 14.57
CA ILE A 13 10.20 -2.14 13.96
C ILE A 13 8.75 -2.47 14.25
N LEU A 14 7.94 -2.54 13.20
CA LEU A 14 6.56 -3.00 13.24
C LEU A 14 6.48 -4.52 13.01
N ILE A 15 5.72 -5.21 13.84
CA ILE A 15 5.44 -6.64 13.68
C ILE A 15 4.22 -6.83 12.79
N LEU A 16 4.39 -7.56 11.69
CA LEU A 16 3.33 -8.00 10.79
C LEU A 16 3.13 -9.51 11.00
N SER A 17 2.01 -9.92 11.60
CA SER A 17 1.80 -11.33 11.93
C SER A 17 0.33 -11.66 12.17
N ASN A 18 -0.06 -12.90 11.83
CA ASN A 18 -1.31 -13.53 12.24
C ASN A 18 -1.15 -14.44 13.46
N ASP A 19 0.04 -14.43 14.11
CA ASP A 19 0.30 -15.20 15.30
C ASP A 19 -0.39 -14.61 16.54
N LEU A 20 -0.69 -15.47 17.51
CA LEU A 20 -1.39 -15.13 18.73
C LEU A 20 -0.57 -15.52 19.96
N LYS A 21 -0.47 -14.61 20.93
CA LYS A 21 0.04 -14.87 22.27
C LYS A 21 -1.10 -14.73 23.26
N ASP A 22 -1.39 -15.78 24.00
CA ASP A 22 -2.50 -15.82 24.96
C ASP A 22 -3.87 -15.42 24.32
N GLY A 23 -4.06 -15.82 23.04
CA GLY A 23 -5.26 -15.51 22.26
C GLY A 23 -5.35 -14.07 21.75
N GLN A 24 -4.28 -13.25 21.88
CA GLN A 24 -4.22 -11.89 21.40
C GLN A 24 -3.22 -11.78 20.23
N PRO A 25 -3.54 -11.01 19.17
CA PRO A 25 -2.61 -10.77 18.07
C PRO A 25 -1.30 -10.15 18.56
N ILE A 26 -0.15 -10.68 18.10
CA ILE A 26 1.18 -10.13 18.39
C ILE A 26 1.63 -9.09 17.35
N GLY A 27 0.92 -8.97 16.24
CA GLY A 27 1.26 -8.10 15.13
C GLY A 27 0.02 -7.60 14.38
N VAL A 28 0.26 -6.78 13.36
CA VAL A 28 -0.78 -6.32 12.43
C VAL A 28 -1.08 -7.47 11.47
N VAL A 29 -2.33 -7.95 11.47
CA VAL A 29 -2.73 -9.15 10.71
C VAL A 29 -3.00 -8.84 9.24
N ASP A 30 -3.66 -7.71 8.96
CA ASP A 30 -4.24 -7.34 7.67
C ASP A 30 -3.56 -6.10 7.02
N ALA A 31 -2.27 -5.90 7.30
CA ALA A 31 -1.53 -4.79 6.71
C ALA A 31 -1.34 -5.00 5.20
N GLY A 32 -1.71 -3.98 4.42
CA GLY A 32 -1.31 -3.89 3.03
C GLY A 32 -2.01 -4.85 2.06
N VAL A 33 -3.28 -5.21 2.28
CA VAL A 33 -4.06 -6.13 1.43
C VAL A 33 -4.57 -5.51 0.12
N GLU A 34 -4.31 -4.23 -0.14
CA GLU A 34 -4.59 -3.54 -1.39
C GLU A 34 -3.31 -2.93 -1.94
N TRP A 35 -3.20 -2.76 -3.27
CA TRP A 35 -2.06 -2.11 -3.91
C TRP A 35 -1.85 -0.70 -3.40
N HIS A 36 -0.65 -0.42 -2.86
CA HIS A 36 -0.31 0.87 -2.27
C HIS A 36 1.20 1.15 -2.30
N SER A 37 1.53 2.43 -2.26
CA SER A 37 2.82 2.94 -1.82
C SER A 37 2.69 3.35 -0.35
N ASP A 38 3.68 3.04 0.46
CA ASP A 38 3.65 3.33 1.90
C ASP A 38 3.52 4.81 2.19
N LEU A 39 2.56 5.12 3.08
CA LEU A 39 2.33 6.48 3.60
C LEU A 39 2.17 7.56 2.51
N SER A 40 1.72 7.19 1.30
CA SER A 40 1.50 8.15 0.21
C SER A 40 0.50 9.27 0.56
N TRP A 41 -0.23 9.13 1.66
CA TRP A 41 -1.10 10.15 2.25
C TRP A 41 -0.34 11.16 3.14
N GLN A 42 0.99 11.09 3.22
CA GLN A 42 1.85 12.12 3.81
C GLN A 42 2.45 13.00 2.72
N LEU A 43 2.79 14.23 3.08
CA LEU A 43 3.42 15.17 2.16
C LEU A 43 4.78 14.66 1.67
N ASP A 44 5.54 14.03 2.58
CA ASP A 44 6.85 13.41 2.29
C ASP A 44 6.77 11.90 2.60
N PRO A 45 6.37 11.05 1.64
CA PRO A 45 6.37 9.60 1.83
C PRO A 45 7.78 9.04 2.03
N PRO A 46 7.96 7.91 2.75
CA PRO A 46 9.26 7.31 2.96
C PRO A 46 9.88 6.82 1.64
N LEU A 47 11.21 6.88 1.55
CA LEU A 47 11.96 6.45 0.36
C LEU A 47 11.83 4.95 0.10
N GLY A 48 11.70 4.14 1.13
CA GLY A 48 11.63 2.70 1.03
C GLY A 48 11.15 2.06 2.31
N SER A 49 10.92 0.77 2.25
CA SER A 49 10.63 -0.08 3.40
C SER A 49 11.49 -1.34 3.32
N ILE A 50 11.80 -1.91 4.49
CA ILE A 50 12.56 -3.16 4.60
C ILE A 50 11.70 -4.15 5.37
N LEU A 51 11.53 -5.35 4.83
CA LEU A 51 10.89 -6.47 5.50
C LEU A 51 11.90 -7.59 5.74
N HIS A 52 11.89 -8.13 6.97
CA HIS A 52 12.65 -9.30 7.36
C HIS A 52 11.69 -10.43 7.74
N CYS A 53 11.76 -11.54 7.02
CA CYS A 53 10.91 -12.71 7.23
C CYS A 53 11.48 -13.59 8.35
N LEU A 54 10.71 -13.77 9.41
CA LEU A 54 11.07 -14.65 10.55
C LEU A 54 10.37 -16.01 10.43
N THR A 55 9.11 -16.01 9.96
CA THR A 55 8.35 -17.23 9.74
C THR A 55 7.47 -17.05 8.51
N THR A 56 7.48 -18.03 7.63
CA THR A 56 6.64 -18.07 6.43
C THR A 56 5.59 -19.18 6.53
N PRO A 57 4.36 -18.96 6.07
CA PRO A 57 3.34 -20.01 6.05
C PRO A 57 3.70 -21.07 5.01
N THR A 58 3.12 -22.26 5.15
CA THR A 58 3.33 -23.39 4.22
C THR A 58 2.77 -23.11 2.83
N THR A 59 1.75 -22.26 2.74
CA THR A 59 1.14 -21.83 1.47
C THR A 59 0.77 -20.35 1.53
N GLY A 60 0.80 -19.67 0.38
CA GLY A 60 0.43 -18.26 0.31
C GLY A 60 1.46 -17.33 0.93
N GLY A 61 1.01 -16.23 1.54
CA GLY A 61 1.84 -15.26 2.27
C GLY A 61 2.78 -14.42 1.41
N ARG A 62 2.66 -14.50 0.07
CA ARG A 62 3.51 -13.74 -0.87
C ARG A 62 3.26 -12.23 -0.76
N THR A 63 4.24 -11.46 -1.20
CA THR A 63 4.11 -10.02 -1.42
C THR A 63 4.19 -9.73 -2.90
N GLY A 64 3.16 -9.08 -3.44
CA GLY A 64 3.14 -8.60 -4.81
C GLY A 64 3.77 -7.21 -4.91
N PHE A 65 4.44 -6.94 -6.02
CA PHE A 65 5.00 -5.66 -6.41
C PHE A 65 4.56 -5.29 -7.81
N LEU A 66 4.24 -4.02 -8.05
CA LEU A 66 3.97 -3.44 -9.37
C LEU A 66 5.03 -2.40 -9.70
N ASN A 67 5.64 -2.52 -10.87
CA ASN A 67 6.56 -1.51 -11.40
C ASN A 67 5.76 -0.33 -11.97
N MET A 68 5.80 0.81 -11.29
CA MET A 68 4.98 1.97 -11.64
C MET A 68 5.56 2.82 -12.79
N SER A 69 6.84 2.64 -13.15
CA SER A 69 7.38 3.16 -14.41
C SER A 69 6.83 2.37 -15.59
N ALA A 70 6.85 1.05 -15.51
CA ALA A 70 6.28 0.19 -16.54
C ALA A 70 4.75 0.39 -16.65
N ALA A 71 4.04 0.54 -15.54
CA ALA A 71 2.61 0.86 -15.52
C ALA A 71 2.31 2.16 -16.29
N TYR A 72 3.10 3.22 -16.08
CA TYR A 72 2.97 4.45 -16.86
C TYR A 72 3.16 4.21 -18.37
N GLN A 73 4.14 3.39 -18.75
CA GLN A 73 4.45 3.09 -20.14
C GLN A 73 3.36 2.27 -20.84
N LEU A 74 2.61 1.43 -20.11
CA LEU A 74 1.47 0.68 -20.65
C LEU A 74 0.27 1.56 -21.01
N LEU A 75 0.14 2.74 -20.39
CA LEU A 75 -0.97 3.63 -20.66
C LEU A 75 -0.94 4.14 -22.11
N PRO A 76 -2.10 4.35 -22.77
CA PRO A 76 -2.19 5.05 -24.05
C PRO A 76 -1.52 6.43 -23.99
N LYS A 77 -0.90 6.86 -25.08
CA LYS A 77 -0.20 8.16 -25.13
C LYS A 77 -1.07 9.35 -24.71
N SER A 78 -2.33 9.37 -25.15
CA SER A 78 -3.29 10.41 -24.74
C SER A 78 -3.51 10.45 -23.22
N LEU A 79 -3.56 9.27 -22.59
CA LEU A 79 -3.72 9.17 -21.13
C LEU A 79 -2.42 9.59 -20.42
N GLN A 80 -1.25 9.14 -20.91
CA GLN A 80 0.04 9.56 -20.38
C GLN A 80 0.18 11.09 -20.38
N GLU A 81 -0.17 11.75 -21.49
CA GLU A 81 -0.10 13.21 -21.65
C GLU A 81 -1.09 13.92 -20.71
N ARG A 82 -2.32 13.41 -20.60
CA ARG A 82 -3.34 13.95 -19.70
C ARG A 82 -2.86 13.96 -18.25
N LEU A 83 -2.25 12.87 -17.78
CA LEU A 83 -1.83 12.70 -16.40
C LEU A 83 -0.66 13.60 -15.97
N LEU A 84 0.16 14.12 -16.90
CA LEU A 84 1.30 14.98 -16.59
C LEU A 84 0.92 16.31 -15.91
N SER A 85 -0.33 16.76 -16.08
CA SER A 85 -0.82 18.03 -15.52
C SER A 85 -1.79 17.85 -14.37
N LEU A 86 -2.04 16.60 -13.93
CA LEU A 86 -3.01 16.28 -12.88
C LEU A 86 -2.32 15.94 -11.57
N GLU A 87 -2.99 16.27 -10.48
CA GLU A 87 -2.62 15.87 -9.12
C GLU A 87 -3.65 14.92 -8.55
N GLY A 88 -3.21 13.85 -7.91
CA GLY A 88 -4.03 12.90 -7.19
C GLY A 88 -4.13 13.28 -5.72
N SER A 89 -5.33 13.30 -5.17
CA SER A 89 -5.57 13.49 -3.74
C SER A 89 -5.42 12.16 -3.01
N HIS A 90 -4.50 12.08 -2.05
CA HIS A 90 -4.19 10.89 -1.26
C HIS A 90 -4.66 11.03 0.17
N CYS A 91 -5.29 9.99 0.71
CA CYS A 91 -5.87 10.04 2.05
C CYS A 91 -5.87 8.66 2.72
N VAL A 92 -5.62 8.64 4.02
CA VAL A 92 -5.76 7.45 4.86
C VAL A 92 -7.22 6.98 5.00
N SER A 93 -8.20 7.87 4.76
CA SER A 93 -9.62 7.60 4.99
C SER A 93 -10.30 6.69 3.96
N LYS A 94 -9.67 6.43 2.80
CA LYS A 94 -10.20 5.47 1.81
C LYS A 94 -10.39 4.06 2.39
N LEU A 95 -9.64 3.74 3.44
CA LEU A 95 -9.81 2.52 4.23
C LEU A 95 -11.22 2.34 4.83
N VAL A 96 -12.00 3.43 4.95
CA VAL A 96 -13.39 3.38 5.47
C VAL A 96 -14.38 2.90 4.41
N ASN A 97 -14.11 3.21 3.13
CA ASN A 97 -15.02 2.94 2.02
C ASN A 97 -14.62 1.71 1.21
N SER A 98 -13.42 1.14 1.44
CA SER A 98 -13.02 -0.06 0.74
C SER A 98 -13.90 -1.23 1.20
N ARG A 99 -14.39 -2.01 0.23
CA ARG A 99 -15.14 -3.26 0.48
C ARG A 99 -14.30 -4.35 1.15
N VAL A 100 -13.03 -4.06 1.39
CA VAL A 100 -12.18 -4.89 2.22
C VAL A 100 -12.64 -4.67 3.65
N THR A 101 -13.37 -5.63 4.15
CA THR A 101 -13.79 -5.75 5.54
C THR A 101 -12.52 -5.69 6.40
N ILE A 102 -12.13 -4.49 6.82
CA ILE A 102 -11.20 -4.35 7.94
C ILE A 102 -11.91 -5.08 9.05
N SER A 103 -11.29 -6.13 9.54
CA SER A 103 -11.89 -7.11 10.42
C SER A 103 -12.96 -6.45 11.32
N GLU A 104 -14.18 -7.00 11.33
CA GLU A 104 -15.34 -6.52 12.11
C GLU A 104 -15.01 -6.34 13.62
N ASN A 105 -13.80 -6.71 14.02
CA ASN A 105 -13.25 -6.63 15.37
C ASN A 105 -12.73 -5.25 15.80
N ARG A 106 -12.66 -4.23 14.95
CA ARG A 106 -12.38 -2.86 15.40
C ARG A 106 -13.69 -2.18 15.82
N VAL A 107 -14.08 -2.40 17.05
CA VAL A 107 -15.08 -1.56 17.72
C VAL A 107 -14.66 -0.08 17.55
N ASN A 108 -15.48 0.73 16.84
CA ASN A 108 -15.23 2.14 16.49
C ASN A 108 -14.25 2.42 15.32
N ALA A 109 -14.18 1.57 14.30
CA ALA A 109 -13.39 1.87 13.09
C ALA A 109 -13.70 3.27 12.51
N ALA A 110 -14.97 3.66 12.40
CA ALA A 110 -15.38 4.98 11.91
C ALA A 110 -14.83 6.15 12.75
N ALA A 111 -14.85 6.03 14.08
CA ALA A 111 -14.29 7.07 14.97
C ALA A 111 -12.76 7.14 14.86
N PHE A 112 -12.08 6.00 14.76
CA PHE A 112 -10.65 5.95 14.53
C PHE A 112 -10.26 6.65 13.23
N TYR A 113 -10.96 6.36 12.12
CA TYR A 113 -10.66 6.99 10.83
C TYR A 113 -10.99 8.47 10.80
N ALA A 114 -12.09 8.90 11.44
CA ALA A 114 -12.40 10.31 11.58
C ALA A 114 -11.30 11.06 12.35
N GLU A 115 -10.70 10.45 13.36
CA GLU A 115 -9.55 10.99 14.07
C GLU A 115 -8.29 11.03 13.20
N GLN A 116 -8.01 9.95 12.43
CA GLN A 116 -6.89 9.93 11.49
C GLN A 116 -7.04 11.01 10.40
N LEU A 117 -8.25 11.21 9.87
CA LEU A 117 -8.52 12.24 8.88
C LEU A 117 -8.28 13.66 9.41
N LYS A 118 -8.57 13.90 10.70
CA LYS A 118 -8.25 15.18 11.34
C LYS A 118 -6.75 15.40 11.53
N LYS A 119 -6.00 14.34 11.85
CA LYS A 119 -4.55 14.38 12.02
C LYS A 119 -3.80 14.44 10.68
N HIS A 120 -4.34 13.78 9.69
CA HIS A 120 -3.75 13.60 8.37
C HIS A 120 -4.80 13.94 7.31
N PRO A 121 -5.04 15.24 7.04
CA PRO A 121 -5.92 15.66 5.95
C PRO A 121 -5.38 15.15 4.61
N PRO A 122 -6.23 15.04 3.57
CA PRO A 122 -5.77 14.67 2.24
C PRO A 122 -4.62 15.54 1.76
N VAL A 123 -3.66 14.93 1.08
CA VAL A 123 -2.54 15.61 0.43
C VAL A 123 -2.57 15.34 -1.07
N SER A 124 -2.11 16.32 -1.84
CA SER A 124 -2.03 16.21 -3.30
C SER A 124 -0.62 15.85 -3.72
N HIS A 125 -0.51 14.92 -4.65
CA HIS A 125 0.74 14.54 -5.32
C HIS A 125 0.53 14.55 -6.84
N PRO A 126 1.57 14.88 -7.63
CA PRO A 126 1.50 14.71 -9.07
C PRO A 126 1.11 13.26 -9.42
N MET A 127 0.15 13.10 -10.36
CA MET A 127 -0.21 11.76 -10.86
C MET A 127 0.96 11.07 -11.56
N VAL A 128 1.87 11.87 -12.12
CA VAL A 128 3.11 11.41 -12.76
C VAL A 128 4.25 12.32 -12.34
N TYR A 129 5.32 11.72 -11.86
CA TYR A 129 6.56 12.47 -11.58
C TYR A 129 7.77 11.76 -12.18
N GLU A 130 8.88 12.47 -12.26
CA GLU A 130 10.16 11.93 -12.71
C GLU A 130 10.96 11.43 -11.52
N HIS A 131 11.37 10.17 -11.55
CA HIS A 131 12.16 9.57 -10.48
C HIS A 131 13.52 10.27 -10.37
N PRO A 132 13.91 10.78 -9.19
CA PRO A 132 15.08 11.66 -9.08
C PRO A 132 16.40 11.00 -9.42
N ASP A 133 16.51 9.69 -9.25
CA ASP A 133 17.76 8.95 -9.47
C ASP A 133 17.83 8.30 -10.87
N THR A 134 16.68 7.93 -11.46
CA THR A 134 16.64 7.22 -12.75
C THR A 134 16.17 8.08 -13.92
N GLY A 135 15.45 9.17 -13.64
CA GLY A 135 14.79 9.99 -14.66
C GLY A 135 13.57 9.36 -15.31
N GLU A 136 13.14 8.18 -14.84
CA GLU A 136 11.95 7.52 -15.36
C GLU A 136 10.67 8.20 -14.85
N LYS A 137 9.66 8.24 -15.72
CA LYS A 137 8.33 8.70 -15.30
C LYS A 137 7.61 7.62 -14.54
N ILE A 138 7.14 7.96 -13.36
CA ILE A 138 6.44 7.10 -12.42
C ILE A 138 4.98 7.50 -12.33
N LEU A 139 4.08 6.54 -12.50
CA LEU A 139 2.67 6.73 -12.18
C LEU A 139 2.48 6.63 -10.67
N PHE A 140 2.04 7.73 -10.03
CA PHE A 140 1.91 7.82 -8.58
C PHE A 140 0.44 7.88 -8.15
N ALA A 141 -0.24 6.75 -8.28
CA ALA A 141 -1.61 6.55 -7.83
C ALA A 141 -1.77 5.13 -7.30
N SER A 142 -2.63 4.93 -6.32
CA SER A 142 -2.88 3.61 -5.75
C SER A 142 -4.35 3.40 -5.40
N PRO A 143 -4.89 2.17 -5.59
CA PRO A 143 -6.25 1.83 -5.18
C PRO A 143 -6.51 2.13 -3.70
N ARG A 144 -5.51 1.93 -2.85
CA ARG A 144 -5.65 2.07 -1.40
C ARG A 144 -5.77 3.52 -0.90
N PHE A 145 -4.99 4.44 -1.44
CA PHE A 145 -4.86 5.78 -0.87
C PHE A 145 -5.26 6.92 -1.78
N THR A 146 -5.31 6.75 -3.11
CA THR A 146 -5.75 7.79 -4.02
C THR A 146 -7.27 7.86 -4.04
N ILE A 147 -7.82 8.96 -3.53
CA ILE A 147 -9.27 9.14 -3.32
C ILE A 147 -9.96 9.93 -4.43
N GLY A 148 -9.20 10.66 -5.25
CA GLY A 148 -9.72 11.50 -6.33
C GLY A 148 -8.59 12.18 -7.09
N ILE A 149 -8.97 13.03 -8.03
CA ILE A 149 -8.06 13.83 -8.85
C ILE A 149 -8.46 15.30 -8.69
N ASP A 150 -7.51 16.12 -8.31
CA ASP A 150 -7.77 17.53 -8.01
C ASP A 150 -8.22 18.29 -9.26
N GLY A 151 -9.22 19.13 -9.08
CA GLY A 151 -9.80 19.92 -10.17
C GLY A 151 -10.79 19.19 -11.08
N LEU A 152 -10.99 17.88 -10.90
CA LEU A 152 -12.03 17.12 -11.59
C LEU A 152 -13.27 16.92 -10.68
N TYR A 153 -14.44 16.76 -11.29
CA TYR A 153 -15.61 16.30 -10.55
C TYR A 153 -15.41 14.87 -10.05
N GLU A 154 -16.02 14.50 -8.93
CA GLU A 154 -15.85 13.21 -8.27
C GLU A 154 -16.06 12.03 -9.23
N GLU A 155 -17.13 12.03 -10.02
CA GLU A 155 -17.45 10.97 -10.98
C GLU A 155 -16.38 10.87 -12.10
N GLU A 156 -15.90 12.01 -12.60
CA GLU A 156 -14.87 12.04 -13.63
C GLU A 156 -13.52 11.55 -13.07
N GLY A 157 -13.14 12.02 -11.89
CA GLY A 157 -11.92 11.61 -11.21
C GLY A 157 -11.92 10.11 -10.90
N GLN A 158 -13.03 9.57 -10.40
CA GLN A 158 -13.15 8.13 -10.12
C GLN A 158 -13.09 7.30 -11.40
N SER A 159 -13.80 7.74 -12.48
CA SER A 159 -13.75 7.04 -13.78
C SER A 159 -12.33 6.98 -14.34
N LEU A 160 -11.57 8.06 -14.20
CA LEU A 160 -10.17 8.11 -14.65
C LEU A 160 -9.26 7.21 -13.79
N LEU A 161 -9.48 7.17 -12.48
CA LEU A 161 -8.74 6.25 -11.59
C LEU A 161 -9.06 4.79 -11.91
N ASP A 162 -10.32 4.45 -12.16
CA ASP A 162 -10.74 3.10 -12.53
C ASP A 162 -10.12 2.67 -13.88
N GLU A 163 -10.06 3.59 -14.86
CA GLU A 163 -9.36 3.35 -16.14
C GLU A 163 -7.87 3.04 -15.90
N ILE A 164 -7.18 3.83 -15.07
CA ILE A 164 -5.77 3.63 -14.75
C ILE A 164 -5.54 2.30 -14.02
N PHE A 165 -6.35 2.01 -13.00
CA PHE A 165 -6.18 0.83 -12.16
C PHE A 165 -6.48 -0.48 -12.91
N ALA A 166 -7.23 -0.44 -14.00
CA ALA A 166 -7.43 -1.61 -14.88
C ALA A 166 -6.12 -2.12 -15.51
N TYR A 167 -5.10 -1.27 -15.65
CA TYR A 167 -3.78 -1.68 -16.14
C TYR A 167 -2.92 -2.40 -15.08
N PHE A 168 -3.30 -2.35 -13.81
CA PHE A 168 -2.53 -2.99 -12.73
C PHE A 168 -2.72 -4.53 -12.70
N ASP A 169 -3.65 -5.05 -13.46
CA ASP A 169 -3.84 -6.49 -13.65
C ASP A 169 -2.89 -7.10 -14.69
N ASP A 170 -2.10 -6.25 -15.40
CA ASP A 170 -1.13 -6.72 -16.38
C ASP A 170 0.05 -7.42 -15.70
N GLU A 171 0.23 -8.70 -16.02
CA GLU A 171 1.28 -9.52 -15.40
C GLU A 171 2.70 -9.07 -15.78
N THR A 172 2.88 -8.29 -16.85
CA THR A 172 4.21 -7.82 -17.30
C THR A 172 4.82 -6.77 -16.37
N ILE A 173 3.99 -6.08 -15.59
CA ILE A 173 4.44 -5.09 -14.61
C ILE A 173 4.49 -5.63 -13.18
N ARG A 174 4.06 -6.89 -12.99
CA ARG A 174 3.88 -7.52 -11.68
C ARG A 174 4.99 -8.50 -11.35
N TYR A 175 5.39 -8.51 -10.07
CA TYR A 175 6.28 -9.50 -9.50
C TYR A 175 5.75 -9.97 -8.14
N ASP A 176 5.53 -11.27 -7.99
CA ASP A 176 5.06 -11.88 -6.74
C ASP A 176 6.23 -12.57 -6.02
N TYR A 177 6.68 -11.99 -4.93
CA TYR A 177 7.77 -12.52 -4.12
C TYR A 177 7.27 -13.61 -3.17
N SER A 178 7.89 -14.79 -3.24
CA SER A 178 7.69 -15.90 -2.30
C SER A 178 8.76 -15.86 -1.22
N TRP A 179 8.33 -15.79 0.02
CA TRP A 179 9.22 -15.65 1.17
C TRP A 179 9.86 -16.97 1.60
N SER A 180 11.11 -16.88 2.07
CA SER A 180 11.80 -17.90 2.88
C SER A 180 12.19 -17.27 4.22
N GLU A 181 12.27 -18.08 5.28
CA GLU A 181 12.77 -17.62 6.58
C GLU A 181 14.18 -17.06 6.45
N GLY A 182 14.42 -15.89 7.03
CA GLY A 182 15.67 -15.15 6.95
C GLY A 182 15.77 -14.18 5.77
N ASP A 183 14.80 -14.18 4.82
CA ASP A 183 14.83 -13.25 3.71
C ASP A 183 14.68 -11.80 4.20
N ILE A 184 15.47 -10.92 3.57
CA ILE A 184 15.34 -9.47 3.72
C ILE A 184 15.01 -8.88 2.35
N VAL A 185 13.86 -8.22 2.24
CA VAL A 185 13.41 -7.56 1.02
C VAL A 185 13.27 -6.07 1.28
N MET A 186 13.87 -5.27 0.40
CA MET A 186 13.77 -3.82 0.39
C MET A 186 13.25 -3.36 -0.97
N TRP A 187 12.44 -2.33 -0.99
CA TRP A 187 11.98 -1.71 -2.23
C TRP A 187 12.03 -0.19 -2.16
N ASP A 188 12.12 0.43 -3.33
CA ASP A 188 11.95 1.86 -3.49
C ASP A 188 10.45 2.19 -3.53
N ASN A 189 9.97 2.79 -2.47
CA ASN A 189 8.56 3.16 -2.30
C ASN A 189 8.09 4.23 -3.28
N ARG A 190 9.04 4.91 -3.93
CA ARG A 190 8.77 5.93 -4.94
C ARG A 190 8.39 5.32 -6.30
N SER A 191 8.80 4.09 -6.59
CA SER A 191 8.68 3.49 -7.92
C SER A 191 7.86 2.21 -7.97
N VAL A 192 7.41 1.68 -6.83
CA VAL A 192 6.60 0.46 -6.80
C VAL A 192 5.36 0.62 -5.92
N LEU A 193 4.27 -0.05 -6.33
CA LEU A 193 3.21 -0.41 -5.40
C LEU A 193 3.44 -1.82 -4.89
N HIS A 194 3.00 -2.09 -3.68
CA HIS A 194 3.06 -3.44 -3.11
C HIS A 194 1.74 -3.84 -2.45
N CYS A 195 1.58 -5.16 -2.28
CA CYS A 195 0.36 -5.75 -1.72
C CYS A 195 0.66 -7.07 -1.02
N ALA A 196 0.08 -7.29 0.15
CA ALA A 196 0.06 -8.60 0.80
C ALA A 196 -0.99 -9.49 0.11
N LEU A 197 -0.55 -10.57 -0.53
CA LEU A 197 -1.41 -11.41 -1.37
C LEU A 197 -2.24 -12.43 -0.57
N GLY A 198 -2.03 -12.53 0.75
CA GLY A 198 -2.80 -13.45 1.60
C GLY A 198 -2.60 -14.93 1.24
N GLY A 199 -3.70 -15.69 1.28
CA GLY A 199 -3.70 -17.12 0.94
C GLY A 199 -3.21 -18.04 2.06
N TYR A 200 -3.20 -17.56 3.30
CA TYR A 200 -2.88 -18.30 4.54
C TYR A 200 -3.78 -17.85 5.67
N GLN A 201 -3.91 -18.67 6.69
CA GLN A 201 -4.69 -18.37 7.90
C GLN A 201 -4.14 -19.14 9.09
N TYR A 202 -4.38 -18.62 10.31
CA TYR A 202 -4.05 -19.35 11.54
C TYR A 202 -4.62 -20.79 11.49
N PRO A 203 -3.89 -21.83 11.93
CA PRO A 203 -2.60 -21.81 12.64
C PRO A 203 -1.35 -21.73 11.78
N ASP A 204 -1.45 -21.55 10.46
CA ASP A 204 -0.31 -21.38 9.56
C ASP A 204 0.22 -19.94 9.69
N ILE A 205 1.42 -19.78 10.26
CA ILE A 205 1.93 -18.51 10.75
C ILE A 205 2.76 -17.80 9.70
N ARG A 206 2.51 -16.50 9.57
CA ARG A 206 3.41 -15.54 8.90
C ARG A 206 3.87 -14.51 9.90
N LEU A 207 5.19 -14.35 10.07
CA LEU A 207 5.79 -13.36 10.94
C LEU A 207 6.89 -12.60 10.20
N ILE A 208 6.67 -11.30 10.02
CA ILE A 208 7.61 -10.41 9.34
C ILE A 208 7.82 -9.17 10.21
N HIS A 209 9.07 -8.75 10.34
CA HIS A 209 9.46 -7.46 10.89
C HIS A 209 9.56 -6.44 9.75
N ARG A 210 9.12 -5.21 10.00
CA ARG A 210 9.11 -4.13 9.03
C ARG A 210 9.64 -2.83 9.64
N THR A 211 10.52 -2.12 8.92
CA THR A 211 10.95 -0.74 9.22
C THR A 211 10.41 0.21 8.18
#